data_ade677febb68846e991c4475c41fb7f6
#
_entry.id   ade677febb68846e991c4475c41fb7f6
#
_cell.length_a   1.000
_cell.length_b   1.000
_cell.length_c   1.000
_cell.angle_alpha   90.00
_cell.angle_beta   90.00
_cell.angle_gamma   90.00
#
_symmetry.space_group_name_H-M   'P 1'
#
loop_
_entity.id
_entity.type
_entity.pdbx_description
1 polymer ?
#
loop_
_entity_poly.entity_id
_entity_poly.type
_entity_poly.pdbx_seq_one_letter_code
_entity_poly.pdbx_strand_id
1 'polypeptide(L)'
;MHKRDTLAKFMLSPLKVMVISIIISLVCYLILSAIWGFEVNTFGLSISVIIPALISYPMSYLLIRYYKKIEVQKDELQRLNEINNRLISIIAHDIRSPISGVYGILDLIELETFSKEELSFYINDLSGTVDNLLSFLDDILQWSKAQIENKEIEPELFNSQKTWTQVLALYHHNIESKNINLVTHNLEQSIYADEGSYSFVTRNILHNAIKFTPKSGSIYIDLTKKGDRTITTIEDNGVGISEEKLEKILFSKEWVTTIGTNDEKGTGFGLKAAAKYIEIMDGKLQIESVPGKGTKVIIDLPGSFPD
;
A
#
# COMPACT_ATOMS: atom_id res chain seq x y z
N MET A 1 0.73 -0.65 33.33
CA MET A 1 0.97 0.26 32.24
C MET A 1 0.08 1.52 32.26
N HIS A 2 -1.17 1.44 32.67
CA HIS A 2 -2.16 2.53 32.63
C HIS A 2 -1.87 3.80 33.49
N LYS A 3 -1.11 3.71 34.61
CA LYS A 3 -0.77 4.87 35.46
C LYS A 3 0.34 5.80 34.92
N ARG A 4 1.23 5.27 34.07
CA ARG A 4 2.29 6.10 33.42
C ARG A 4 1.72 6.97 32.30
N ASP A 5 0.72 6.49 31.57
CA ASP A 5 0.08 7.24 30.50
C ASP A 5 -0.77 8.42 31.00
N THR A 6 -1.36 8.28 32.20
CA THR A 6 -2.16 9.35 32.79
C THR A 6 -1.29 10.50 33.31
N LEU A 7 -0.13 10.20 33.90
CA LEU A 7 0.85 11.21 34.33
C LEU A 7 1.49 11.94 33.14
N ALA A 8 1.82 11.21 32.08
CA ALA A 8 2.34 11.79 30.83
C ALA A 8 1.31 12.73 30.18
N LYS A 9 0.04 12.30 30.07
CA LYS A 9 -1.06 13.16 29.57
C LYS A 9 -1.34 14.37 30.43
N PHE A 10 -1.15 14.26 31.77
CA PHE A 10 -1.32 15.39 32.69
C PHE A 10 -0.20 16.43 32.54
N MET A 11 1.03 16.00 32.30
CA MET A 11 2.18 16.89 32.06
C MET A 11 2.23 17.50 30.65
N LEU A 12 1.33 17.09 29.74
CA LEU A 12 1.28 17.50 28.31
C LEU A 12 0.66 18.90 28.08
N SER A 13 0.46 19.70 29.12
CA SER A 13 0.03 21.10 28.96
C SER A 13 1.14 22.06 29.42
N PRO A 14 1.70 22.91 28.52
CA PRO A 14 2.73 23.88 28.87
C PRO A 14 2.31 24.77 30.04
N LEU A 15 1.01 25.10 30.12
CA LEU A 15 0.43 25.92 31.16
C LEU A 15 0.50 25.23 32.55
N LYS A 16 0.24 23.93 32.61
CA LYS A 16 0.30 23.16 33.87
C LYS A 16 1.73 23.06 34.39
N VAL A 17 2.70 22.80 33.47
CA VAL A 17 4.12 22.75 33.84
C VAL A 17 4.59 24.10 34.36
N MET A 18 4.16 25.20 33.73
CA MET A 18 4.46 26.56 34.17
C MET A 18 3.90 26.84 35.59
N VAL A 19 2.61 26.51 35.81
CA VAL A 19 1.98 26.71 37.15
C VAL A 19 2.68 25.92 38.22
N ILE A 20 3.00 24.65 37.98
CA ILE A 20 3.74 23.82 38.95
C ILE A 20 5.13 24.40 39.22
N SER A 21 5.84 24.85 38.20
CA SER A 21 7.16 25.47 38.32
C SER A 21 7.13 26.76 39.19
N ILE A 22 6.09 27.59 38.99
CA ILE A 22 5.87 28.80 39.80
C ILE A 22 5.60 28.43 41.27
N ILE A 23 4.73 27.45 41.51
CA ILE A 23 4.42 26.99 42.88
C ILE A 23 5.69 26.48 43.59
N ILE A 24 6.49 25.64 42.90
CA ILE A 24 7.74 25.12 43.46
C ILE A 24 8.70 26.28 43.78
N SER A 25 8.87 27.24 42.87
CA SER A 25 9.75 28.39 43.06
C SER A 25 9.33 29.26 44.25
N LEU A 26 8.03 29.54 44.40
CA LEU A 26 7.49 30.28 45.54
C LEU A 26 7.72 29.56 46.87
N VAL A 27 7.45 28.26 46.92
CA VAL A 27 7.69 27.43 48.09
C VAL A 27 9.18 27.43 48.48
N CYS A 28 10.07 27.24 47.51
CA CYS A 28 11.52 27.30 47.73
C CYS A 28 11.95 28.67 48.27
N TYR A 29 11.45 29.76 47.73
CA TYR A 29 11.74 31.12 48.22
C TYR A 29 11.33 31.33 49.65
N LEU A 30 10.11 30.88 50.04
CA LEU A 30 9.60 31.00 51.43
C LEU A 30 10.43 30.14 52.41
N ILE A 31 10.82 28.92 51.99
CA ILE A 31 11.65 28.05 52.84
C ILE A 31 13.04 28.68 53.07
N LEU A 32 13.65 29.19 52.00
CA LEU A 32 14.96 29.84 52.12
C LEU A 32 14.92 31.11 52.98
N SER A 33 13.84 31.91 52.89
CA SER A 33 13.61 33.06 53.78
C SER A 33 13.51 32.64 55.24
N ALA A 34 12.80 31.55 55.55
CA ALA A 34 12.66 31.03 56.90
C ALA A 34 13.97 30.46 57.46
N ILE A 35 14.81 29.82 56.64
CA ILE A 35 16.10 29.26 57.07
C ILE A 35 17.14 30.34 57.30
N TRP A 36 17.24 31.34 56.47
CA TRP A 36 18.30 32.35 56.49
C TRP A 36 17.88 33.68 57.08
N GLY A 37 16.61 33.80 57.51
CA GLY A 37 16.11 34.95 58.30
C GLY A 37 16.01 36.26 57.50
N PHE A 38 15.95 36.23 56.18
CA PHE A 38 15.73 37.44 55.40
C PHE A 38 14.23 37.74 55.22
N GLU A 39 13.88 39.01 55.17
CA GLU A 39 12.48 39.42 55.02
C GLU A 39 11.96 39.11 53.62
N VAL A 40 10.72 38.57 53.58
CA VAL A 40 10.00 38.34 52.31
C VAL A 40 9.62 39.71 51.71
N ASN A 41 10.15 40.00 50.57
CA ASN A 41 9.88 41.25 49.87
C ASN A 41 9.19 41.05 48.50
N THR A 42 8.57 42.10 48.01
CA THR A 42 7.84 42.06 46.72
C THR A 42 8.73 41.73 45.53
N PHE A 43 10.00 42.12 45.55
CA PHE A 43 10.97 41.83 44.48
C PHE A 43 11.27 40.33 44.40
N GLY A 44 11.54 39.67 45.52
CA GLY A 44 11.80 38.23 45.57
C GLY A 44 10.57 37.40 45.15
N LEU A 45 9.38 37.81 45.56
CA LEU A 45 8.13 37.19 45.14
C LEU A 45 7.92 37.33 43.62
N SER A 46 8.16 38.53 43.07
CA SER A 46 8.04 38.78 41.63
C SER A 46 9.01 37.91 40.80
N ILE A 47 10.26 37.80 41.22
CA ILE A 47 11.26 36.96 40.58
C ILE A 47 10.86 35.48 40.62
N SER A 48 10.32 35.01 41.78
CA SER A 48 9.87 33.64 41.95
C SER A 48 8.68 33.25 41.05
N VAL A 49 7.99 34.21 40.48
CA VAL A 49 6.91 34.02 39.52
C VAL A 49 7.42 34.20 38.07
N ILE A 50 8.09 35.32 37.81
CA ILE A 50 8.46 35.72 36.43
C ILE A 50 9.48 34.80 35.82
N ILE A 51 10.57 34.47 36.54
CA ILE A 51 11.63 33.64 35.99
C ILE A 51 11.14 32.22 35.65
N PRO A 52 10.45 31.48 36.52
CA PRO A 52 9.90 30.19 36.18
C PRO A 52 8.90 30.25 35.02
N ALA A 53 8.05 31.28 34.97
CA ALA A 53 7.10 31.45 33.88
C ALA A 53 7.81 31.62 32.51
N LEU A 54 8.82 32.51 32.46
CA LEU A 54 9.57 32.80 31.23
C LEU A 54 10.39 31.60 30.70
N ILE A 55 10.87 30.75 31.63
CA ILE A 55 11.70 29.60 31.25
C ILE A 55 10.85 28.35 31.01
N SER A 56 9.93 28.04 31.96
CA SER A 56 9.23 26.76 31.93
C SER A 56 8.17 26.66 30.83
N TYR A 57 7.51 27.77 30.48
CA TYR A 57 6.49 27.76 29.43
C TYR A 57 7.07 27.46 28.06
N PRO A 58 8.04 28.22 27.52
CA PRO A 58 8.61 27.93 26.21
C PRO A 58 9.36 26.59 26.16
N MET A 59 10.08 26.23 27.26
CA MET A 59 10.78 24.96 27.33
C MET A 59 9.80 23.78 27.30
N SER A 60 8.72 23.81 28.08
CA SER A 60 7.70 22.76 28.07
C SER A 60 6.96 22.69 26.73
N TYR A 61 6.68 23.83 26.10
CA TYR A 61 6.08 23.89 24.77
C TYR A 61 6.96 23.19 23.71
N LEU A 62 8.27 23.50 23.69
CA LEU A 62 9.22 22.87 22.78
C LEU A 62 9.35 21.36 23.05
N LEU A 63 9.47 20.96 24.31
CA LEU A 63 9.55 19.55 24.71
C LEU A 63 8.31 18.77 24.25
N ILE A 64 7.12 19.29 24.51
CA ILE A 64 5.87 18.63 24.11
C ILE A 64 5.77 18.51 22.59
N ARG A 65 6.15 19.56 21.86
CA ARG A 65 6.20 19.52 20.40
C ARG A 65 7.19 18.47 19.88
N TYR A 66 8.34 18.36 20.53
CA TYR A 66 9.36 17.35 20.19
C TYR A 66 8.90 15.93 20.50
N TYR A 67 8.27 15.72 21.67
CA TYR A 67 7.70 14.42 22.04
C TYR A 67 6.61 13.96 21.07
N LYS A 68 5.69 14.85 20.69
CA LYS A 68 4.67 14.54 19.68
C LYS A 68 5.28 14.15 18.33
N LYS A 69 6.34 14.87 17.92
CA LYS A 69 7.03 14.53 16.67
C LYS A 69 7.69 13.15 16.73
N ILE A 70 8.34 12.82 17.86
CA ILE A 70 8.96 11.51 18.08
C ILE A 70 7.90 10.41 18.13
N GLU A 71 6.75 10.63 18.77
CA GLU A 71 5.65 9.67 18.85
C GLU A 71 5.12 9.34 17.44
N VAL A 72 4.84 10.35 16.63
CA VAL A 72 4.41 10.17 15.22
C VAL A 72 5.46 9.41 14.40
N GLN A 73 6.75 9.77 14.55
CA GLN A 73 7.83 9.08 13.85
C GLN A 73 7.99 7.62 14.29
N LYS A 74 7.80 7.36 15.59
CA LYS A 74 7.83 6.01 16.16
C LYS A 74 6.69 5.15 15.61
N ASP A 75 5.47 5.70 15.58
CA ASP A 75 4.30 4.97 15.06
C ASP A 75 4.47 4.66 13.57
N GLU A 76 5.01 5.60 12.79
CA GLU A 76 5.30 5.38 11.37
C GLU A 76 6.40 4.33 11.17
N LEU A 77 7.46 4.38 11.97
CA LEU A 77 8.52 3.37 11.93
C LEU A 77 8.01 1.97 12.30
N GLN A 78 7.14 1.88 13.30
CA GLN A 78 6.51 0.61 13.68
C GLN A 78 5.64 0.07 12.55
N ARG A 79 4.83 0.93 11.92
CA ARG A 79 4.01 0.59 10.76
C ARG A 79 4.85 0.07 9.60
N LEU A 80 5.93 0.78 9.24
CA LEU A 80 6.84 0.35 8.18
C LEU A 80 7.51 -0.99 8.50
N ASN A 81 7.90 -1.20 9.75
CA ASN A 81 8.51 -2.47 10.19
C ASN A 81 7.50 -3.64 10.14
N GLU A 82 6.25 -3.41 10.56
CA GLU A 82 5.18 -4.42 10.44
C GLU A 82 4.91 -4.79 8.99
N ILE A 83 4.86 -3.80 8.10
CA ILE A 83 4.71 -4.01 6.66
C ILE A 83 5.88 -4.82 6.12
N ASN A 84 7.12 -4.44 6.45
CA ASN A 84 8.33 -5.13 5.98
C ASN A 84 8.39 -6.60 6.47
N ASN A 85 8.14 -6.85 7.75
CA ASN A 85 8.12 -8.20 8.31
C ASN A 85 7.05 -9.07 7.67
N ARG A 86 5.89 -8.50 7.38
CA ARG A 86 4.80 -9.21 6.72
C ARG A 86 5.14 -9.53 5.28
N LEU A 87 5.79 -8.60 4.56
CA LEU A 87 6.28 -8.87 3.21
C LEU A 87 7.26 -10.02 3.17
N ILE A 88 8.26 -10.01 4.04
CA ILE A 88 9.23 -11.10 4.13
C ILE A 88 8.52 -12.44 4.35
N SER A 89 7.48 -12.47 5.17
CA SER A 89 6.70 -13.68 5.42
C SER A 89 5.95 -14.16 4.18
N ILE A 90 5.29 -13.25 3.44
CA ILE A 90 4.56 -13.56 2.20
C ILE A 90 5.54 -14.02 1.12
N ILE A 91 6.62 -13.28 0.92
CA ILE A 91 7.68 -13.61 -0.04
C ILE A 91 8.21 -15.02 0.23
N ALA A 92 8.54 -15.31 1.49
CA ALA A 92 9.08 -16.62 1.86
C ALA A 92 8.10 -17.77 1.63
N HIS A 93 6.80 -17.55 1.86
CA HIS A 93 5.77 -18.56 1.65
C HIS A 93 5.44 -18.73 0.16
N ASP A 94 5.18 -17.63 -0.54
CA ASP A 94 4.67 -17.65 -1.90
C ASP A 94 5.76 -17.92 -2.97
N ILE A 95 7.04 -17.75 -2.61
CA ILE A 95 8.19 -18.21 -3.39
C ILE A 95 8.45 -19.70 -3.14
N ARG A 96 8.34 -20.17 -1.89
CA ARG A 96 8.65 -21.57 -1.57
C ARG A 96 7.74 -22.55 -2.30
N SER A 97 6.44 -22.22 -2.41
CA SER A 97 5.45 -23.10 -3.05
C SER A 97 5.78 -23.38 -4.54
N PRO A 98 5.94 -22.37 -5.43
CA PRO A 98 6.29 -22.62 -6.83
C PRO A 98 7.68 -23.25 -7.00
N ILE A 99 8.68 -22.85 -6.19
CA ILE A 99 10.00 -23.49 -6.22
C ILE A 99 9.90 -24.97 -5.86
N SER A 100 9.11 -25.34 -4.85
CA SER A 100 8.89 -26.75 -4.52
C SER A 100 8.18 -27.50 -5.64
N GLY A 101 7.26 -26.85 -6.37
CA GLY A 101 6.63 -27.39 -7.57
C GLY A 101 7.61 -27.64 -8.70
N VAL A 102 8.50 -26.66 -8.96
CA VAL A 102 9.60 -26.81 -9.94
C VAL A 102 10.51 -28.00 -9.59
N TYR A 103 10.95 -28.10 -8.33
CA TYR A 103 11.75 -29.25 -7.88
C TYR A 103 11.00 -30.57 -8.06
N GLY A 104 9.71 -30.65 -7.70
CA GLY A 104 8.92 -31.86 -7.87
C GLY A 104 8.80 -32.30 -9.33
N ILE A 105 8.65 -31.38 -10.27
CA ILE A 105 8.63 -31.68 -11.72
C ILE A 105 10.02 -32.15 -12.20
N LEU A 106 11.10 -31.51 -11.75
CA LEU A 106 12.46 -31.90 -12.10
C LEU A 106 12.80 -33.31 -11.58
N ASP A 107 12.44 -33.62 -10.31
CA ASP A 107 12.61 -34.95 -9.73
C ASP A 107 11.84 -36.01 -10.50
N LEU A 108 10.61 -35.74 -10.95
CA LEU A 108 9.84 -36.64 -11.79
C LEU A 108 10.52 -36.88 -13.14
N ILE A 109 11.05 -35.83 -13.77
CA ILE A 109 11.76 -35.93 -15.07
C ILE A 109 13.04 -36.78 -14.92
N GLU A 110 13.72 -36.74 -13.76
CA GLU A 110 14.94 -37.52 -13.50
C GLU A 110 14.63 -38.99 -13.22
N LEU A 111 13.51 -39.29 -12.57
CA LEU A 111 13.18 -40.64 -12.09
C LEU A 111 12.40 -41.49 -13.12
N GLU A 112 11.71 -40.89 -14.07
CA GLU A 112 10.84 -41.58 -15.01
C GLU A 112 11.23 -41.35 -16.48
N THR A 113 10.91 -42.34 -17.33
CA THR A 113 11.11 -42.22 -18.79
C THR A 113 9.81 -41.73 -19.42
N PHE A 114 9.82 -40.49 -19.92
CA PHE A 114 8.65 -39.86 -20.52
C PHE A 114 8.67 -39.96 -22.07
N SER A 115 7.48 -39.99 -22.64
CA SER A 115 7.32 -39.71 -24.10
C SER A 115 7.68 -38.24 -24.40
N LYS A 116 7.94 -37.93 -25.65
CA LYS A 116 8.22 -36.54 -26.07
C LYS A 116 7.08 -35.59 -25.75
N GLU A 117 5.85 -36.05 -25.85
CA GLU A 117 4.64 -35.31 -25.62
C GLU A 117 4.50 -34.99 -24.13
N GLU A 118 4.70 -35.96 -23.25
CA GLU A 118 4.67 -35.80 -21.79
C GLU A 118 5.78 -34.88 -21.31
N LEU A 119 6.99 -35.06 -21.82
CA LEU A 119 8.13 -34.20 -21.49
C LEU A 119 7.87 -32.75 -21.89
N SER A 120 7.29 -32.53 -23.10
CA SER A 120 6.93 -31.20 -23.56
C SER A 120 5.86 -30.55 -22.67
N PHE A 121 4.89 -31.33 -22.19
CA PHE A 121 3.88 -30.85 -21.25
C PHE A 121 4.51 -30.38 -19.94
N TYR A 122 5.40 -31.18 -19.32
CA TYR A 122 6.06 -30.82 -18.05
C TYR A 122 7.01 -29.61 -18.20
N ILE A 123 7.73 -29.51 -19.32
CA ILE A 123 8.57 -28.34 -19.61
C ILE A 123 7.74 -27.06 -19.76
N ASN A 124 6.59 -27.12 -20.42
CA ASN A 124 5.71 -25.98 -20.56
C ASN A 124 5.10 -25.56 -19.21
N ASP A 125 4.70 -26.51 -18.37
CA ASP A 125 4.18 -26.25 -17.03
C ASP A 125 5.24 -25.61 -16.12
N LEU A 126 6.49 -26.12 -16.20
CA LEU A 126 7.65 -25.57 -15.49
C LEU A 126 7.95 -24.13 -15.96
N SER A 127 7.96 -23.88 -17.27
CA SER A 127 8.16 -22.55 -17.82
C SER A 127 7.08 -21.58 -17.34
N GLY A 128 5.81 -21.96 -17.39
CA GLY A 128 4.70 -21.16 -16.87
C GLY A 128 4.82 -20.86 -15.37
N THR A 129 5.29 -21.82 -14.59
CA THR A 129 5.53 -21.64 -13.13
C THR A 129 6.66 -20.63 -12.87
N VAL A 130 7.75 -20.72 -13.63
CA VAL A 130 8.88 -19.78 -13.53
C VAL A 130 8.48 -18.37 -13.97
N ASP A 131 7.73 -18.23 -15.07
CA ASP A 131 7.23 -16.94 -15.54
C ASP A 131 6.32 -16.26 -14.51
N ASN A 132 5.42 -17.02 -13.89
CA ASN A 132 4.58 -16.54 -12.81
C ASN A 132 5.39 -16.09 -11.59
N LEU A 133 6.47 -16.82 -11.25
CA LEU A 133 7.36 -16.46 -10.14
C LEU A 133 8.14 -15.17 -10.44
N LEU A 134 8.64 -15.01 -11.66
CA LEU A 134 9.33 -13.79 -12.08
C LEU A 134 8.39 -12.58 -12.05
N SER A 135 7.16 -12.73 -12.56
CA SER A 135 6.15 -11.68 -12.48
C SER A 135 5.82 -11.29 -11.04
N PHE A 136 5.72 -12.28 -10.15
CA PHE A 136 5.50 -12.03 -8.71
C PHE A 136 6.67 -11.28 -8.06
N LEU A 137 7.91 -11.63 -8.39
CA LEU A 137 9.10 -10.92 -7.90
C LEU A 137 9.14 -9.47 -8.40
N ASP A 138 8.80 -9.24 -9.65
CA ASP A 138 8.70 -7.90 -10.22
C ASP A 138 7.63 -7.05 -9.51
N ASP A 139 6.48 -7.63 -9.20
CA ASP A 139 5.42 -6.97 -8.45
C ASP A 139 5.89 -6.54 -7.06
N ILE A 140 6.62 -7.42 -6.35
CA ILE A 140 7.20 -7.11 -5.04
C ILE A 140 8.27 -6.01 -5.13
N LEU A 141 9.16 -6.09 -6.12
CA LEU A 141 10.22 -5.11 -6.32
C LEU A 141 9.66 -3.72 -6.62
N GLN A 142 8.66 -3.63 -7.49
CA GLN A 142 7.99 -2.37 -7.80
C GLN A 142 7.28 -1.81 -6.57
N TRP A 143 6.54 -2.65 -5.85
CA TRP A 143 5.89 -2.21 -4.61
C TRP A 143 6.89 -1.77 -3.54
N SER A 144 7.98 -2.51 -3.34
CA SER A 144 9.04 -2.15 -2.39
C SER A 144 9.64 -0.78 -2.73
N LYS A 145 9.87 -0.51 -4.02
CA LYS A 145 10.30 0.82 -4.48
C LYS A 145 9.30 1.90 -4.11
N ALA A 146 8.01 1.68 -4.33
CA ALA A 146 6.97 2.65 -3.97
C ALA A 146 6.84 2.92 -2.47
N GLN A 147 7.21 1.94 -1.62
CA GLN A 147 7.19 2.11 -0.15
C GLN A 147 8.45 2.77 0.40
N ILE A 148 9.62 2.46 -0.17
CA ILE A 148 10.93 2.93 0.31
C ILE A 148 11.25 4.31 -0.25
N GLU A 149 10.92 4.50 -1.51
CA GLU A 149 11.12 5.76 -2.17
C GLU A 149 9.84 6.58 -1.98
N ASN A 150 9.89 7.60 -1.08
CA ASN A 150 9.11 8.82 -1.28
C ASN A 150 9.61 9.50 -2.59
N LYS A 151 9.88 8.68 -3.63
CA LYS A 151 10.35 9.19 -4.89
C LYS A 151 9.22 9.99 -5.47
N GLU A 152 9.50 11.23 -5.74
CA GLU A 152 8.64 12.05 -6.57
C GLU A 152 8.34 11.21 -7.80
N ILE A 153 7.10 10.71 -7.87
CA ILE A 153 6.57 10.14 -9.09
C ILE A 153 6.64 11.29 -10.08
N GLU A 154 7.44 11.12 -11.12
CA GLU A 154 7.54 12.12 -12.18
C GLU A 154 6.44 11.82 -13.21
N PRO A 155 5.24 12.40 -13.04
CA PRO A 155 4.18 12.18 -13.99
C PRO A 155 4.53 12.85 -15.31
N GLU A 156 4.37 12.11 -16.38
CA GLU A 156 4.54 12.58 -17.76
C GLU A 156 3.28 12.34 -18.58
N LEU A 157 3.12 13.09 -19.65
CA LEU A 157 2.03 12.86 -20.60
C LEU A 157 2.48 11.78 -21.59
N PHE A 158 1.85 10.61 -21.55
CA PHE A 158 2.16 9.51 -22.45
C PHE A 158 0.91 8.96 -23.15
N ASN A 159 1.12 8.19 -24.23
CA ASN A 159 0.06 7.49 -24.95
C ASN A 159 -0.07 6.06 -24.40
N SER A 160 -1.25 5.72 -23.89
CA SER A 160 -1.53 4.43 -23.25
C SER A 160 -1.47 3.22 -24.20
N GLN A 161 -1.50 3.41 -25.52
CA GLN A 161 -1.52 2.33 -26.50
C GLN A 161 -0.30 1.41 -26.37
N LYS A 162 0.90 1.98 -26.23
CA LYS A 162 2.13 1.22 -26.04
C LYS A 162 2.08 0.34 -24.81
N THR A 163 1.66 0.90 -23.68
CA THR A 163 1.52 0.19 -22.41
C THR A 163 0.53 -0.95 -22.53
N TRP A 164 -0.65 -0.72 -23.12
CA TRP A 164 -1.65 -1.76 -23.33
C TRP A 164 -1.16 -2.86 -24.28
N THR A 165 -0.44 -2.52 -25.35
CA THR A 165 0.16 -3.51 -26.24
C THR A 165 1.10 -4.46 -25.49
N GLN A 166 1.95 -3.92 -24.60
CA GLN A 166 2.87 -4.71 -23.79
C GLN A 166 2.13 -5.57 -22.75
N VAL A 167 1.14 -5.00 -22.05
CA VAL A 167 0.36 -5.71 -21.06
C VAL A 167 -0.45 -6.85 -21.67
N LEU A 168 -1.06 -6.65 -22.82
CA LEU A 168 -1.82 -7.68 -23.53
C LEU A 168 -0.92 -8.79 -24.06
N ALA A 169 0.27 -8.45 -24.56
CA ALA A 169 1.25 -9.43 -25.01
C ALA A 169 1.71 -10.34 -23.86
N LEU A 170 1.90 -9.80 -22.66
CA LEU A 170 2.30 -10.57 -21.47
C LEU A 170 1.26 -11.65 -21.11
N TYR A 171 -0.03 -11.36 -21.27
CA TYR A 171 -1.11 -12.30 -20.88
C TYR A 171 -1.74 -13.05 -22.06
N HIS A 172 -1.17 -12.95 -23.27
CA HIS A 172 -1.71 -13.59 -24.47
C HIS A 172 -1.96 -15.09 -24.26
N HIS A 173 -0.96 -15.81 -23.75
CA HIS A 173 -1.07 -17.25 -23.50
C HIS A 173 -2.18 -17.60 -22.49
N ASN A 174 -2.33 -16.82 -21.39
CA ASN A 174 -3.34 -17.04 -20.39
C ASN A 174 -4.76 -16.80 -20.93
N ILE A 175 -4.92 -15.80 -21.78
CA ILE A 175 -6.19 -15.48 -22.48
C ILE A 175 -6.56 -16.60 -23.42
N GLU A 176 -5.62 -17.09 -24.25
CA GLU A 176 -5.85 -18.18 -25.17
C GLU A 176 -6.14 -19.52 -24.46
N SER A 177 -5.38 -19.89 -23.44
CA SER A 177 -5.54 -21.14 -22.70
C SER A 177 -6.90 -21.26 -22.01
N LYS A 178 -7.46 -20.13 -21.56
CA LYS A 178 -8.82 -20.04 -21.03
C LYS A 178 -9.89 -19.78 -22.11
N ASN A 179 -9.52 -19.58 -23.35
CA ASN A 179 -10.41 -19.19 -24.47
C ASN A 179 -11.26 -17.96 -24.10
N ILE A 180 -10.64 -16.95 -23.49
CA ILE A 180 -11.34 -15.72 -23.07
C ILE A 180 -11.58 -14.84 -24.29
N ASN A 181 -12.83 -14.38 -24.44
CA ASN A 181 -13.20 -13.37 -25.44
C ASN A 181 -12.78 -11.98 -24.94
N LEU A 182 -11.64 -11.50 -25.44
CA LEU A 182 -11.11 -10.18 -25.09
C LEU A 182 -11.61 -9.14 -26.11
N VAL A 183 -12.30 -8.12 -25.62
CA VAL A 183 -12.79 -6.99 -26.42
C VAL A 183 -12.11 -5.71 -25.92
N THR A 184 -11.46 -4.99 -26.83
CA THR A 184 -10.75 -3.76 -26.49
C THR A 184 -11.27 -2.58 -27.29
N HIS A 185 -11.44 -1.43 -26.67
CA HIS A 185 -11.85 -0.19 -27.30
C HIS A 185 -10.96 0.98 -26.86
N ASN A 186 -10.68 1.85 -27.82
CA ASN A 186 -10.04 3.16 -27.59
C ASN A 186 -8.75 3.13 -26.74
N LEU A 187 -7.91 2.11 -26.90
CA LEU A 187 -6.68 1.95 -26.11
C LEU A 187 -5.67 3.09 -26.29
N GLU A 188 -5.88 3.94 -27.29
CA GLU A 188 -5.05 5.09 -27.60
C GLU A 188 -5.63 6.36 -26.92
N GLN A 189 -5.17 6.63 -25.69
CA GLN A 189 -5.53 7.83 -24.95
C GLN A 189 -4.29 8.48 -24.31
N SER A 190 -4.35 9.79 -24.13
CA SER A 190 -3.33 10.51 -23.35
C SER A 190 -3.62 10.37 -21.86
N ILE A 191 -2.61 10.03 -21.08
CA ILE A 191 -2.65 9.91 -19.62
C ILE A 191 -1.49 10.72 -19.05
N TYR A 192 -1.77 11.52 -18.03
CA TYR A 192 -0.75 12.24 -17.27
C TYR A 192 -0.48 11.49 -15.95
N ALA A 193 0.53 10.65 -15.97
CA ALA A 193 0.91 9.80 -14.83
C ALA A 193 2.35 9.26 -15.04
N ASP A 194 2.87 8.54 -14.07
CA ASP A 194 4.07 7.71 -14.26
C ASP A 194 3.70 6.46 -15.08
N GLU A 195 4.30 6.30 -16.28
CA GLU A 195 3.97 5.19 -17.20
C GLU A 195 4.23 3.81 -16.55
N GLY A 196 5.30 3.69 -15.73
CA GLY A 196 5.63 2.46 -15.02
C GLY A 196 4.57 2.08 -13.99
N SER A 197 4.11 3.05 -13.20
CA SER A 197 3.03 2.88 -12.22
C SER A 197 1.70 2.53 -12.89
N TYR A 198 1.38 3.18 -14.01
CA TYR A 198 0.19 2.85 -14.80
C TYR A 198 0.25 1.44 -15.38
N SER A 199 1.40 1.04 -15.92
CA SER A 199 1.64 -0.32 -16.41
C SER A 199 1.47 -1.37 -15.31
N PHE A 200 2.01 -1.10 -14.11
CA PHE A 200 1.82 -1.95 -12.94
C PHE A 200 0.34 -2.11 -12.57
N VAL A 201 -0.41 -1.00 -12.50
CA VAL A 201 -1.83 -1.01 -12.15
C VAL A 201 -2.65 -1.81 -13.16
N THR A 202 -2.49 -1.51 -14.45
CA THR A 202 -3.26 -2.17 -15.53
C THR A 202 -2.95 -3.65 -15.63
N ARG A 203 -1.67 -4.03 -15.46
CA ARG A 203 -1.23 -5.43 -15.40
C ARG A 203 -1.89 -6.19 -14.25
N ASN A 204 -1.90 -5.62 -13.05
CA ASN A 204 -2.50 -6.26 -11.87
C ASN A 204 -4.02 -6.43 -12.00
N ILE A 205 -4.71 -5.43 -12.53
CA ILE A 205 -6.17 -5.49 -12.69
C ILE A 205 -6.53 -6.46 -13.81
N LEU A 206 -5.82 -6.45 -14.94
CA LEU A 206 -6.05 -7.40 -16.03
C LEU A 206 -5.74 -8.84 -15.60
N HIS A 207 -4.65 -9.06 -14.86
CA HIS A 207 -4.33 -10.37 -14.29
C HIS A 207 -5.48 -10.90 -13.41
N ASN A 208 -6.04 -10.06 -12.55
CA ASN A 208 -7.18 -10.43 -11.73
C ASN A 208 -8.42 -10.75 -12.59
N ALA A 209 -8.72 -9.95 -13.61
CA ALA A 209 -9.82 -10.22 -14.53
C ALA A 209 -9.65 -11.59 -15.21
N ILE A 210 -8.47 -11.91 -15.76
CA ILE A 210 -8.17 -13.21 -16.37
C ILE A 210 -8.29 -14.36 -15.37
N LYS A 211 -7.75 -14.17 -14.17
CA LYS A 211 -7.75 -15.16 -13.10
C LYS A 211 -9.16 -15.55 -12.67
N PHE A 212 -10.05 -14.58 -12.54
CA PHE A 212 -11.40 -14.79 -12.01
C PHE A 212 -12.48 -14.99 -13.09
N THR A 213 -12.11 -14.84 -14.36
CA THR A 213 -12.97 -15.18 -15.49
C THR A 213 -12.93 -16.69 -15.77
N PRO A 214 -14.06 -17.39 -15.91
CA PRO A 214 -14.11 -18.81 -16.27
C PRO A 214 -13.67 -19.02 -17.72
N LYS A 215 -13.39 -20.28 -18.09
CA LYS A 215 -13.13 -20.65 -19.49
C LYS A 215 -14.27 -20.18 -20.40
N SER A 216 -13.92 -19.64 -21.55
CA SER A 216 -14.83 -19.05 -22.54
C SER A 216 -15.64 -17.86 -22.01
N GLY A 217 -15.18 -17.22 -20.95
CA GLY A 217 -15.73 -15.96 -20.47
C GLY A 217 -15.28 -14.77 -21.30
N SER A 218 -15.63 -13.56 -20.87
CA SER A 218 -15.35 -12.33 -21.61
C SER A 218 -14.72 -11.29 -20.70
N ILE A 219 -13.75 -10.55 -21.27
CA ILE A 219 -13.15 -9.36 -20.66
C ILE A 219 -13.27 -8.21 -21.62
N TYR A 220 -13.73 -7.06 -21.13
CA TYR A 220 -13.88 -5.82 -21.86
C TYR A 220 -12.95 -4.76 -21.29
N ILE A 221 -12.18 -4.08 -22.18
CA ILE A 221 -11.28 -2.99 -21.83
C ILE A 221 -11.64 -1.77 -22.66
N ASP A 222 -11.92 -0.66 -22.03
CA ASP A 222 -12.23 0.61 -22.70
C ASP A 222 -11.54 1.78 -22.02
N LEU A 223 -11.02 2.70 -22.83
CA LEU A 223 -10.47 3.96 -22.39
C LEU A 223 -11.28 5.11 -22.95
N THR A 224 -11.86 5.93 -22.07
CA THR A 224 -12.71 7.05 -22.45
C THR A 224 -12.19 8.35 -21.87
N LYS A 225 -12.01 9.36 -22.70
CA LYS A 225 -11.66 10.71 -22.26
C LYS A 225 -12.91 11.45 -21.76
N LYS A 226 -12.86 12.00 -20.53
CA LYS A 226 -13.91 12.83 -19.93
C LYS A 226 -13.31 14.14 -19.45
N GLY A 227 -13.40 15.19 -20.28
CA GLY A 227 -12.78 16.48 -20.01
C GLY A 227 -11.25 16.35 -20.00
N ASP A 228 -10.64 16.72 -18.88
CA ASP A 228 -9.20 16.63 -18.60
C ASP A 228 -8.78 15.28 -17.96
N ARG A 229 -9.73 14.34 -17.82
CA ARG A 229 -9.48 13.02 -17.22
C ARG A 229 -9.61 11.90 -18.25
N THR A 230 -8.86 10.82 -18.01
CA THR A 230 -8.96 9.57 -18.79
C THR A 230 -9.43 8.47 -17.88
N ILE A 231 -10.53 7.84 -18.27
CA ILE A 231 -11.16 6.74 -17.57
C ILE A 231 -10.76 5.44 -18.26
N THR A 232 -10.06 4.57 -17.55
CA THR A 232 -9.78 3.20 -17.98
C THR A 232 -10.76 2.26 -17.29
N THR A 233 -11.52 1.49 -18.06
CA THR A 233 -12.46 0.49 -17.55
C THR A 233 -11.98 -0.90 -17.94
N ILE A 234 -11.92 -1.81 -16.97
CA ILE A 234 -11.66 -3.23 -17.18
C ILE A 234 -12.84 -3.98 -16.54
N GLU A 235 -13.60 -4.71 -17.35
CA GLU A 235 -14.81 -5.41 -16.91
C GLU A 235 -14.72 -6.88 -17.31
N ASP A 236 -14.95 -7.79 -16.35
CA ASP A 236 -15.03 -9.23 -16.56
C ASP A 236 -16.42 -9.76 -16.24
N ASN A 237 -16.80 -10.88 -16.84
CA ASN A 237 -18.01 -11.64 -16.49
C ASN A 237 -17.70 -12.84 -15.60
N GLY A 238 -16.72 -12.70 -14.72
CA GLY A 238 -16.24 -13.74 -13.84
C GLY A 238 -17.11 -14.01 -12.61
N VAL A 239 -16.50 -14.62 -11.60
CA VAL A 239 -17.20 -15.05 -10.39
C VAL A 239 -17.69 -13.90 -9.51
N GLY A 240 -17.17 -12.69 -9.72
CA GLY A 240 -17.50 -11.51 -8.92
C GLY A 240 -17.02 -11.58 -7.47
N ILE A 241 -17.25 -10.50 -6.73
CA ILE A 241 -16.80 -10.30 -5.34
C ILE A 241 -18.02 -9.84 -4.53
N SER A 242 -18.23 -10.40 -3.35
CA SER A 242 -19.26 -9.89 -2.44
C SER A 242 -18.83 -8.56 -1.82
N GLU A 243 -19.80 -7.71 -1.47
CA GLU A 243 -19.57 -6.39 -0.87
C GLU A 243 -18.70 -6.49 0.40
N GLU A 244 -19.02 -7.41 1.30
CA GLU A 244 -18.24 -7.68 2.52
C GLU A 244 -16.77 -8.01 2.22
N LYS A 245 -16.52 -8.80 1.17
CA LYS A 245 -15.19 -9.20 0.77
C LYS A 245 -14.43 -8.05 0.08
N LEU A 246 -15.13 -7.24 -0.72
CA LEU A 246 -14.58 -6.07 -1.37
C LEU A 246 -14.13 -5.04 -0.34
N GLU A 247 -14.95 -4.77 0.68
CA GLU A 247 -14.55 -3.91 1.81
C GLU A 247 -13.31 -4.44 2.54
N LYS A 248 -13.24 -5.74 2.79
CA LYS A 248 -12.06 -6.36 3.40
C LYS A 248 -10.82 -6.22 2.53
N ILE A 249 -10.95 -6.40 1.21
CA ILE A 249 -9.84 -6.26 0.27
C ILE A 249 -9.30 -4.82 0.24
N LEU A 250 -10.17 -3.82 0.22
CA LEU A 250 -9.79 -2.42 0.07
C LEU A 250 -9.35 -1.77 1.39
N PHE A 251 -10.07 -2.03 2.49
CA PHE A 251 -9.95 -1.24 3.72
C PHE A 251 -9.38 -2.01 4.91
N SER A 252 -9.38 -3.35 4.92
CA SER A 252 -8.79 -4.08 6.04
C SER A 252 -7.27 -4.00 6.04
N LYS A 253 -6.66 -4.10 7.22
CA LYS A 253 -5.21 -4.27 7.35
C LYS A 253 -4.75 -5.68 6.93
N GLU A 254 -5.68 -6.62 6.75
CA GLU A 254 -5.40 -8.00 6.37
C GLU A 254 -5.36 -8.17 4.85
N TRP A 255 -4.51 -9.07 4.39
CA TRP A 255 -4.44 -9.44 2.98
C TRP A 255 -5.43 -10.58 2.73
N VAL A 256 -6.41 -10.33 1.87
CA VAL A 256 -7.41 -11.32 1.52
C VAL A 256 -6.99 -11.99 0.23
N THR A 257 -6.66 -13.27 0.29
CA THR A 257 -6.35 -14.06 -0.90
C THR A 257 -7.56 -14.88 -1.33
N THR A 258 -7.69 -15.10 -2.64
CA THR A 258 -8.75 -15.92 -3.22
C THR A 258 -8.15 -16.82 -4.29
N ILE A 259 -8.60 -18.06 -4.33
CA ILE A 259 -8.25 -19.00 -5.39
C ILE A 259 -9.03 -18.59 -6.65
N GLY A 260 -8.34 -18.57 -7.79
CA GLY A 260 -8.92 -18.26 -9.11
C GLY A 260 -9.77 -19.40 -9.66
N THR A 261 -10.34 -19.20 -10.86
CA THR A 261 -11.24 -20.17 -11.51
C THR A 261 -10.53 -21.41 -12.04
N ASN A 262 -9.21 -21.43 -12.05
CA ASN A 262 -8.35 -22.53 -12.50
C ASN A 262 -7.31 -22.90 -11.41
N ASP A 263 -7.72 -22.82 -10.13
CA ASP A 263 -6.88 -23.06 -8.93
C ASP A 263 -5.68 -22.13 -8.77
N GLU A 264 -5.64 -21.00 -9.51
CA GLU A 264 -4.57 -20.02 -9.38
C GLU A 264 -4.61 -19.36 -7.98
N LYS A 265 -3.53 -19.48 -7.22
CA LYS A 265 -3.37 -18.80 -5.94
C LYS A 265 -3.07 -17.32 -6.16
N GLY A 266 -3.65 -16.45 -5.34
CA GLY A 266 -3.35 -15.03 -5.35
C GLY A 266 -2.57 -14.62 -4.13
N THR A 267 -1.76 -13.57 -4.25
CA THR A 267 -1.01 -12.98 -3.14
C THR A 267 -1.89 -12.02 -2.30
N GLY A 268 -3.03 -11.57 -2.85
CA GLY A 268 -3.88 -10.54 -2.27
C GLY A 268 -3.25 -9.14 -2.29
N PHE A 269 -2.06 -9.04 -2.87
CA PHE A 269 -1.22 -7.84 -2.86
C PHE A 269 -1.58 -6.87 -3.98
N GLY A 270 -1.77 -7.36 -5.20
CA GLY A 270 -1.83 -6.56 -6.42
C GLY A 270 -2.89 -5.46 -6.40
N LEU A 271 -4.10 -5.74 -5.93
CA LEU A 271 -5.18 -4.74 -5.94
C LEU A 271 -4.96 -3.61 -4.92
N LYS A 272 -4.41 -3.91 -3.73
CA LYS A 272 -4.05 -2.87 -2.74
C LYS A 272 -2.90 -2.00 -3.21
N ALA A 273 -1.90 -2.61 -3.83
CA ALA A 273 -0.79 -1.88 -4.43
C ALA A 273 -1.29 -0.99 -5.59
N ALA A 274 -2.14 -1.53 -6.47
CA ALA A 274 -2.75 -0.76 -7.55
C ALA A 274 -3.55 0.44 -7.02
N ALA A 275 -4.37 0.26 -5.97
CA ALA A 275 -5.11 1.35 -5.34
C ALA A 275 -4.17 2.45 -4.81
N LYS A 276 -3.05 2.05 -4.19
CA LYS A 276 -2.07 3.02 -3.67
C LYS A 276 -1.37 3.80 -4.78
N TYR A 277 -0.97 3.12 -5.86
CA TYR A 277 -0.37 3.80 -7.02
C TYR A 277 -1.35 4.79 -7.67
N ILE A 278 -2.62 4.40 -7.81
CA ILE A 278 -3.65 5.28 -8.37
C ILE A 278 -3.82 6.53 -7.50
N GLU A 279 -3.84 6.39 -6.16
CA GLU A 279 -3.88 7.51 -5.22
C GLU A 279 -2.68 8.45 -5.39
N ILE A 280 -1.47 7.89 -5.52
CA ILE A 280 -0.23 8.68 -5.70
C ILE A 280 -0.22 9.42 -7.05
N MET A 281 -0.84 8.84 -8.09
CA MET A 281 -1.01 9.46 -9.42
C MET A 281 -2.19 10.46 -9.49
N ASP A 282 -2.71 10.93 -8.35
CA ASP A 282 -3.88 11.81 -8.25
C ASP A 282 -5.13 11.25 -8.96
N GLY A 283 -5.25 9.94 -8.91
CA GLY A 283 -6.33 9.17 -9.51
C GLY A 283 -7.36 8.69 -8.50
N LYS A 284 -8.40 8.03 -9.04
CA LYS A 284 -9.44 7.35 -8.27
C LYS A 284 -9.64 5.93 -8.79
N LEU A 285 -9.72 4.98 -7.88
CA LEU A 285 -10.10 3.60 -8.16
C LEU A 285 -11.52 3.36 -7.68
N GLN A 286 -12.36 2.85 -8.59
CA GLN A 286 -13.71 2.39 -8.25
C GLN A 286 -13.86 0.94 -8.70
N ILE A 287 -14.49 0.10 -7.87
CA ILE A 287 -14.75 -1.31 -8.16
C ILE A 287 -16.22 -1.58 -7.93
N GLU A 288 -16.87 -2.08 -8.97
CA GLU A 288 -18.26 -2.53 -8.97
C GLU A 288 -18.25 -4.04 -9.20
N SER A 289 -18.78 -4.81 -8.27
CA SER A 289 -18.76 -6.27 -8.39
C SER A 289 -20.01 -6.90 -7.79
N VAL A 290 -20.52 -7.92 -8.46
CA VAL A 290 -21.67 -8.70 -8.00
C VAL A 290 -21.32 -10.18 -8.14
N PRO A 291 -21.46 -10.99 -7.08
CA PRO A 291 -21.24 -12.42 -7.15
C PRO A 291 -22.00 -13.08 -8.30
N GLY A 292 -21.28 -13.84 -9.13
CA GLY A 292 -21.82 -14.54 -10.30
C GLY A 292 -22.08 -13.66 -11.53
N LYS A 293 -21.79 -12.35 -11.48
CA LYS A 293 -21.97 -11.44 -12.63
C LYS A 293 -20.66 -10.84 -13.13
N GLY A 294 -19.59 -10.92 -12.34
CA GLY A 294 -18.27 -10.39 -12.68
C GLY A 294 -17.88 -9.14 -11.90
N THR A 295 -16.80 -8.52 -12.34
CA THR A 295 -16.21 -7.34 -11.70
C THR A 295 -15.88 -6.29 -12.75
N LYS A 296 -16.21 -5.04 -12.44
CA LYS A 296 -15.85 -3.87 -13.22
C LYS A 296 -14.94 -2.98 -12.38
N VAL A 297 -13.74 -2.74 -12.89
CA VAL A 297 -12.74 -1.86 -12.28
C VAL A 297 -12.62 -0.61 -13.14
N ILE A 298 -12.74 0.55 -12.50
CA ILE A 298 -12.68 1.86 -13.12
C ILE A 298 -11.50 2.62 -12.53
N ILE A 299 -10.57 3.01 -13.38
CA ILE A 299 -9.40 3.82 -13.03
C ILE A 299 -9.62 5.19 -13.66
N ASP A 300 -9.63 6.23 -12.84
CA ASP A 300 -9.79 7.61 -13.25
C ASP A 300 -8.49 8.36 -12.99
N LEU A 301 -7.79 8.77 -14.04
CA LEU A 301 -6.50 9.47 -14.00
C LEU A 301 -6.56 10.82 -14.74
N PRO A 302 -5.67 11.78 -14.41
CA PRO A 302 -5.51 12.99 -15.24
C PRO A 302 -5.16 12.61 -16.68
N GLY A 303 -5.81 13.25 -17.65
CA GLY A 303 -5.58 13.07 -19.09
C GLY A 303 -4.80 14.22 -19.72
N SER A 304 -4.42 15.24 -18.91
CA SER A 304 -3.67 16.43 -19.29
C SER A 304 -2.86 16.92 -18.08
N PHE A 305 -1.94 17.86 -18.32
CA PHE A 305 -1.26 18.56 -17.23
C PHE A 305 -2.29 19.21 -16.30
N PRO A 306 -2.13 19.11 -14.97
CA PRO A 306 -2.93 19.90 -14.05
C PRO A 306 -2.64 21.39 -14.27
N ASP A 307 -3.69 22.23 -14.24
CA ASP A 307 -3.62 23.67 -14.34
C ASP A 307 -2.91 24.32 -13.14
#